data_094387e3523eb94f55aa07e4111770fc
#
_entry.id   094387e3523eb94f55aa07e4111770fc
#
_cell.length_a   1.000
_cell.length_b   1.000
_cell.length_c   1.000
_cell.angle_alpha   90.00
_cell.angle_beta   90.00
_cell.angle_gamma   90.00
#
_symmetry.space_group_name_H-M   'P 1'
#
loop_
_entity.id
_entity.type
_entity.pdbx_description
1 polymer ?
#
loop_
_entity_poly.entity_id
_entity_poly.type
_entity_poly.pdbx_seq_one_letter_code
_entity_poly.pdbx_strand_id
1 'polypeptide(L)'
;MKDKNKSKGEARSASTIPHSPFPTPGFIELSLSLRADQQESVEAALEDVGALAVTLLDADADTSNEQAILEPGVGETPLWSQIVLTALFEADTDRSGLLLVLAELLPDLDPAQITFREVADQDWTRAWMDQFKPMQFGRRLWVYPWNIEPPDSADNVFIRLDPGLAFGTGTHPTTALCLEWLDRMDLAGKFIIDYGCGSGILAIAAALLGAAQVQGVDNDPQAIESSLSNAMRNGVAERISLHLPGAEDPAPVDLLVANILAGPLHTLAPVFAARLKPGGRMALSGILHGQHVELLERYAEWFDDLVVSQRDDWVRIEGIRAGNREWRVGNS
;
A
#
# COMPACT_ATOMS: atom_id res chain seq x y z
N MET A 1 48.66 27.08 -55.33
CA MET A 1 49.85 26.95 -54.50
C MET A 1 49.40 26.84 -53.05
N LYS A 2 49.48 25.60 -52.50
CA LYS A 2 49.80 25.22 -51.11
C LYS A 2 48.84 25.66 -50.02
N ASP A 3 48.43 24.96 -49.05
CA ASP A 3 48.77 23.57 -48.58
C ASP A 3 47.62 23.07 -47.72
N LYS A 4 47.46 21.76 -47.80
CA LYS A 4 46.55 20.97 -46.94
C LYS A 4 47.19 20.80 -45.57
N ASN A 5 46.47 21.02 -44.49
CA ASN A 5 46.86 20.40 -43.23
C ASN A 5 45.66 19.64 -42.63
N LYS A 6 45.72 18.32 -42.66
CA LYS A 6 44.83 17.38 -42.02
C LYS A 6 45.31 17.18 -40.59
N SER A 7 44.57 17.58 -39.58
CA SER A 7 44.75 17.08 -38.24
C SER A 7 43.91 15.82 -38.01
N LYS A 8 44.59 14.72 -37.79
CA LYS A 8 43.98 13.46 -37.34
C LYS A 8 43.59 13.61 -35.87
N GLY A 9 42.27 13.53 -35.59
CA GLY A 9 41.78 13.34 -34.27
C GLY A 9 41.84 11.84 -33.91
N GLU A 10 42.64 11.51 -32.93
CA GLU A 10 42.70 10.18 -32.34
C GLU A 10 41.38 9.91 -31.57
N ALA A 11 40.64 8.93 -32.05
CA ALA A 11 39.52 8.36 -31.32
C ALA A 11 40.05 7.62 -30.08
N ARG A 12 39.80 8.17 -28.90
CA ARG A 12 40.02 7.44 -27.63
C ARG A 12 39.02 6.27 -27.57
N SER A 13 39.56 5.07 -27.63
CA SER A 13 38.88 3.81 -27.34
C SER A 13 38.26 3.87 -25.94
N ALA A 14 36.91 3.86 -25.87
CA ALA A 14 36.19 3.61 -24.64
C ALA A 14 36.48 2.17 -24.22
N SER A 15 37.16 1.97 -23.12
CA SER A 15 37.38 0.66 -22.52
C SER A 15 36.00 0.13 -22.05
N THR A 16 35.49 -0.84 -22.76
CA THR A 16 34.35 -1.65 -22.35
C THR A 16 34.78 -2.50 -21.17
N ILE A 17 34.33 -2.16 -19.96
CA ILE A 17 34.46 -3.03 -18.78
C ILE A 17 33.55 -4.24 -19.08
N PRO A 18 34.09 -5.48 -19.07
CA PRO A 18 33.24 -6.65 -19.25
C PRO A 18 32.34 -6.78 -18.04
N HIS A 19 31.03 -6.59 -18.23
CA HIS A 19 30.04 -6.97 -17.25
C HIS A 19 30.08 -8.48 -17.07
N SER A 20 30.38 -8.95 -15.86
CA SER A 20 30.23 -10.35 -15.50
C SER A 20 28.81 -10.80 -15.81
N PRO A 21 28.60 -11.92 -16.47
CA PRO A 21 27.26 -12.42 -16.78
C PRO A 21 26.49 -12.94 -15.56
N PHE A 22 27.10 -12.94 -14.39
CA PHE A 22 26.47 -13.34 -13.14
C PHE A 22 26.39 -12.13 -12.21
N PRO A 23 25.20 -11.80 -11.66
CA PRO A 23 25.08 -10.78 -10.63
C PRO A 23 25.96 -11.18 -9.44
N THR A 24 26.78 -10.25 -8.95
CA THR A 24 27.53 -10.45 -7.71
C THR A 24 26.49 -10.57 -6.58
N PRO A 25 26.60 -11.57 -5.67
CA PRO A 25 25.71 -11.62 -4.51
C PRO A 25 25.85 -10.32 -3.71
N GLY A 26 24.76 -9.61 -3.51
CA GLY A 26 24.75 -8.39 -2.71
C GLY A 26 24.57 -8.69 -1.24
N PHE A 27 23.85 -9.79 -0.93
CA PHE A 27 23.48 -10.17 0.43
C PHE A 27 23.36 -11.68 0.58
N ILE A 28 23.36 -12.13 1.85
CA ILE A 28 23.02 -13.49 2.24
C ILE A 28 21.77 -13.42 3.11
N GLU A 29 20.77 -14.20 2.75
CA GLU A 29 19.57 -14.39 3.58
C GLU A 29 19.68 -15.71 4.35
N LEU A 30 19.54 -15.62 5.66
CA LEU A 30 19.37 -16.75 6.56
C LEU A 30 17.88 -16.91 6.81
N SER A 31 17.36 -18.13 6.71
CA SER A 31 15.96 -18.43 7.04
C SER A 31 15.91 -19.61 8.01
N LEU A 32 14.98 -19.53 8.98
CA LEU A 32 14.69 -20.60 9.91
C LEU A 32 13.23 -20.59 10.34
N SER A 33 12.68 -21.77 10.65
CA SER A 33 11.33 -21.90 11.19
C SER A 33 11.40 -22.02 12.71
N LEU A 34 10.53 -21.29 13.42
CA LEU A 34 10.48 -21.26 14.88
C LEU A 34 9.04 -21.08 15.38
N ARG A 35 8.85 -21.36 16.67
CA ARG A 35 7.58 -21.05 17.34
C ARG A 35 7.59 -19.62 17.86
N ALA A 36 6.39 -19.05 18.02
CA ALA A 36 6.21 -17.67 18.52
C ALA A 36 6.98 -17.39 19.82
N ASP A 37 7.05 -18.38 20.74
CA ASP A 37 7.73 -18.23 22.03
C ASP A 37 9.27 -18.12 21.94
N GLN A 38 9.85 -18.40 20.77
CA GLN A 38 11.29 -18.32 20.50
C GLN A 38 11.68 -17.03 19.76
N GLN A 39 10.70 -16.29 19.21
CA GLN A 39 10.91 -15.16 18.31
C GLN A 39 11.84 -14.10 18.93
N GLU A 40 11.53 -13.60 20.10
CA GLU A 40 12.26 -12.48 20.72
C GLU A 40 13.74 -12.82 20.96
N SER A 41 14.02 -14.04 21.43
CA SER A 41 15.39 -14.48 21.69
C SER A 41 16.19 -14.71 20.40
N VAL A 42 15.55 -15.23 19.35
CA VAL A 42 16.20 -15.48 18.08
C VAL A 42 16.45 -14.17 17.31
N GLU A 43 15.50 -13.26 17.32
CA GLU A 43 15.64 -11.95 16.71
C GLU A 43 16.77 -11.15 17.35
N ALA A 44 16.82 -11.08 18.69
CA ALA A 44 17.91 -10.43 19.42
C ALA A 44 19.27 -11.04 19.10
N ALA A 45 19.37 -12.38 19.05
CA ALA A 45 20.62 -13.05 18.72
C ALA A 45 21.09 -12.74 17.27
N LEU A 46 20.16 -12.65 16.32
CA LEU A 46 20.49 -12.32 14.93
C LEU A 46 20.94 -10.85 14.78
N GLU A 47 20.32 -9.93 15.50
CA GLU A 47 20.76 -8.54 15.56
C GLU A 47 22.16 -8.42 16.18
N ASP A 48 22.43 -9.12 17.27
CA ASP A 48 23.72 -9.13 17.95
C ASP A 48 24.87 -9.67 17.05
N VAL A 49 24.57 -10.59 16.15
CA VAL A 49 25.57 -11.10 15.17
C VAL A 49 25.60 -10.29 13.87
N GLY A 50 24.90 -9.15 13.80
CA GLY A 50 25.02 -8.17 12.72
C GLY A 50 24.03 -8.37 11.57
N ALA A 51 22.84 -8.90 11.82
CA ALA A 51 21.77 -8.89 10.82
C ALA A 51 21.41 -7.45 10.44
N LEU A 52 21.32 -7.18 9.14
CA LEU A 52 20.94 -5.88 8.57
C LEU A 52 19.44 -5.63 8.68
N ALA A 53 18.65 -6.69 8.59
CA ALA A 53 17.21 -6.69 8.74
C ALA A 53 16.74 -8.06 9.18
N VAL A 54 15.68 -8.10 9.98
CA VAL A 54 14.96 -9.33 10.37
C VAL A 54 13.51 -9.17 9.95
N THR A 55 12.94 -10.21 9.33
CA THR A 55 11.56 -10.25 8.86
C THR A 55 10.88 -11.51 9.37
N LEU A 56 9.66 -11.38 9.85
CA LEU A 56 8.81 -12.48 10.31
C LEU A 56 7.72 -12.75 9.27
N LEU A 57 7.53 -14.01 8.93
CA LEU A 57 6.52 -14.48 7.99
C LEU A 57 5.70 -15.58 8.64
N ASP A 58 4.45 -15.75 8.24
CA ASP A 58 3.65 -16.89 8.59
C ASP A 58 4.26 -18.16 7.96
N ALA A 59 4.57 -19.17 8.77
CA ALA A 59 5.08 -20.45 8.27
C ALA A 59 4.00 -21.24 7.51
N ASP A 60 2.73 -20.94 7.76
CA ASP A 60 1.58 -21.55 7.13
C ASP A 60 0.99 -20.70 5.98
N ALA A 61 1.67 -19.63 5.58
CA ALA A 61 1.28 -18.80 4.44
C ALA A 61 1.03 -19.68 3.19
N ASP A 62 -0.01 -19.36 2.44
CA ASP A 62 -0.45 -20.11 1.25
C ASP A 62 -0.90 -21.58 1.52
N THR A 63 -1.10 -21.96 2.80
CA THR A 63 -1.65 -23.26 3.17
C THR A 63 -3.09 -23.15 3.67
N SER A 64 -3.76 -24.30 3.84
CA SER A 64 -5.10 -24.34 4.46
C SER A 64 -5.10 -23.95 5.96
N ASN A 65 -3.94 -23.79 6.57
CA ASN A 65 -3.77 -23.42 7.97
C ASN A 65 -3.33 -21.96 8.14
N GLU A 66 -3.22 -21.21 7.06
CA GLU A 66 -2.92 -19.79 7.09
C GLU A 66 -3.87 -19.06 8.05
N GLN A 67 -3.29 -18.31 8.98
CA GLN A 67 -4.02 -17.49 9.94
C GLN A 67 -3.72 -16.01 9.68
N ALA A 68 -4.71 -15.30 9.16
CA ALA A 68 -4.58 -13.85 9.03
C ALA A 68 -4.46 -13.24 10.44
N ILE A 69 -3.37 -12.51 10.70
CA ILE A 69 -3.29 -11.61 11.85
C ILE A 69 -4.15 -10.41 11.53
N LEU A 70 -5.36 -10.41 12.10
CA LEU A 70 -6.27 -9.27 12.04
C LEU A 70 -5.72 -8.16 12.91
N GLU A 71 -6.26 -6.94 12.76
CA GLU A 71 -5.86 -5.75 13.50
C GLU A 71 -5.59 -6.04 14.98
N PRO A 72 -4.34 -5.91 15.45
CA PRO A 72 -4.06 -6.02 16.89
C PRO A 72 -4.71 -4.86 17.63
N GLY A 73 -5.22 -5.13 18.82
CA GLY A 73 -5.62 -4.08 19.75
C GLY A 73 -4.43 -3.19 20.15
N VAL A 74 -4.70 -2.02 20.71
CA VAL A 74 -3.64 -1.10 21.16
C VAL A 74 -2.72 -1.79 22.17
N GLY A 75 -1.45 -2.01 21.78
CA GLY A 75 -0.44 -2.68 22.60
C GLY A 75 -0.39 -4.20 22.46
N GLU A 76 -1.17 -4.77 21.56
CA GLU A 76 -1.07 -6.19 21.18
C GLU A 76 -0.12 -6.35 20.00
N THR A 77 0.75 -7.34 20.06
CA THR A 77 1.64 -7.76 18.97
C THR A 77 1.38 -9.24 18.68
N PRO A 78 0.22 -9.61 18.09
CA PRO A 78 -0.06 -10.99 17.80
C PRO A 78 0.96 -11.55 16.81
N LEU A 79 1.40 -12.77 17.04
CA LEU A 79 2.28 -13.51 16.16
C LEU A 79 1.63 -14.82 15.76
N TRP A 80 1.98 -15.34 14.59
CA TRP A 80 1.62 -16.70 14.20
C TRP A 80 2.25 -17.72 15.14
N SER A 81 1.58 -18.84 15.35
CA SER A 81 2.09 -19.91 16.23
C SER A 81 3.38 -20.55 15.69
N GLN A 82 3.51 -20.59 14.37
CA GLN A 82 4.69 -21.01 13.63
C GLN A 82 5.13 -19.85 12.73
N ILE A 83 6.41 -19.51 12.79
CA ILE A 83 6.98 -18.35 12.11
C ILE A 83 8.16 -18.83 11.25
N VAL A 84 8.26 -18.32 10.04
CA VAL A 84 9.52 -18.28 9.28
C VAL A 84 10.18 -16.95 9.54
N LEU A 85 11.34 -16.97 10.20
CA LEU A 85 12.16 -15.80 10.39
C LEU A 85 13.24 -15.78 9.31
N THR A 86 13.39 -14.62 8.65
CA THR A 86 14.45 -14.39 7.69
C THR A 86 15.33 -13.22 8.15
N ALA A 87 16.64 -13.38 8.08
CA ALA A 87 17.61 -12.36 8.43
C ALA A 87 18.59 -12.11 7.27
N LEU A 88 18.81 -10.83 6.97
CA LEU A 88 19.68 -10.41 5.88
C LEU A 88 21.05 -10.02 6.41
N PHE A 89 22.11 -10.47 5.75
CA PHE A 89 23.51 -10.19 6.05
C PHE A 89 24.27 -9.74 4.81
N GLU A 90 25.43 -9.09 5.01
CA GLU A 90 26.33 -8.74 3.92
C GLU A 90 26.80 -10.00 3.16
N ALA A 91 27.09 -9.85 1.87
CA ALA A 91 27.47 -10.97 1.00
C ALA A 91 28.74 -11.71 1.43
N ASP A 92 29.66 -11.05 2.12
CA ASP A 92 30.93 -11.56 2.59
C ASP A 92 30.88 -12.16 4.01
N THR A 93 29.67 -12.26 4.61
CA THR A 93 29.49 -12.85 5.94
C THR A 93 29.96 -14.31 5.97
N ASP A 94 30.82 -14.64 6.93
CA ASP A 94 31.26 -16.01 7.17
C ASP A 94 30.10 -16.86 7.74
N ARG A 95 29.45 -17.64 6.86
CA ARG A 95 28.31 -18.52 7.21
C ARG A 95 28.67 -19.54 8.29
N SER A 96 29.91 -20.03 8.25
CA SER A 96 30.35 -21.05 9.22
C SER A 96 30.57 -20.43 10.60
N GLY A 97 31.22 -19.27 10.63
CA GLY A 97 31.43 -18.51 11.87
C GLY A 97 30.06 -18.07 12.47
N LEU A 98 29.13 -17.60 11.61
CA LEU A 98 27.78 -17.22 12.03
C LEU A 98 27.04 -18.38 12.69
N LEU A 99 27.04 -19.59 12.09
CA LEU A 99 26.42 -20.77 12.67
C LEU A 99 27.03 -21.16 14.02
N LEU A 100 28.34 -21.03 14.19
CA LEU A 100 29.00 -21.32 15.47
C LEU A 100 28.56 -20.37 16.57
N VAL A 101 28.50 -19.06 16.28
CA VAL A 101 28.07 -18.05 17.25
C VAL A 101 26.57 -18.24 17.59
N LEU A 102 25.73 -18.49 16.59
CA LEU A 102 24.31 -18.73 16.82
C LEU A 102 24.06 -19.99 17.66
N ALA A 103 24.87 -21.06 17.49
CA ALA A 103 24.77 -22.26 18.32
C ALA A 103 25.18 -22.00 19.78
N GLU A 104 26.03 -21.03 20.07
CA GLU A 104 26.35 -20.62 21.43
C GLU A 104 25.25 -19.74 22.05
N LEU A 105 24.68 -18.79 21.26
CA LEU A 105 23.64 -17.89 21.74
C LEU A 105 22.28 -18.57 21.87
N LEU A 106 22.01 -19.57 21.03
CA LEU A 106 20.73 -20.26 20.91
C LEU A 106 20.93 -21.79 21.03
N PRO A 107 21.27 -22.30 22.20
CA PRO A 107 21.64 -23.73 22.37
C PRO A 107 20.49 -24.72 22.06
N ASP A 108 19.26 -24.25 22.10
CA ASP A 108 18.06 -25.05 21.79
C ASP A 108 17.69 -25.01 20.30
N LEU A 109 18.39 -24.23 19.49
CA LEU A 109 18.14 -24.13 18.04
C LEU A 109 18.92 -25.25 17.31
N ASP A 110 18.19 -26.06 16.53
CA ASP A 110 18.85 -27.04 15.66
C ASP A 110 19.47 -26.34 14.44
N PRO A 111 20.80 -26.35 14.28
CA PRO A 111 21.47 -25.72 13.12
C PRO A 111 20.98 -26.28 11.76
N ALA A 112 20.42 -27.48 11.73
CA ALA A 112 19.88 -28.08 10.50
C ALA A 112 18.60 -27.39 10.01
N GLN A 113 17.94 -26.59 10.85
CA GLN A 113 16.79 -25.79 10.48
C GLN A 113 17.18 -24.47 9.81
N ILE A 114 18.44 -24.08 9.87
CA ILE A 114 18.95 -22.85 9.25
C ILE A 114 19.27 -23.12 7.79
N THR A 115 18.72 -22.33 6.92
CA THR A 115 19.01 -22.33 5.48
C THR A 115 19.60 -20.99 5.04
N PHE A 116 20.50 -21.02 4.05
CA PHE A 116 21.08 -19.81 3.47
C PHE A 116 20.73 -19.72 2.00
N ARG A 117 20.38 -18.52 1.58
CA ARG A 117 20.15 -18.16 0.17
C ARG A 117 20.99 -16.93 -0.19
N GLU A 118 21.61 -16.95 -1.36
CA GLU A 118 22.25 -15.76 -1.91
C GLU A 118 21.18 -14.85 -2.53
N VAL A 119 21.20 -13.59 -2.11
CA VAL A 119 20.32 -12.56 -2.63
C VAL A 119 21.16 -11.63 -3.49
N ALA A 120 20.89 -11.61 -4.79
CA ALA A 120 21.60 -10.74 -5.71
C ALA A 120 21.34 -9.27 -5.32
N ASP A 121 22.39 -8.44 -5.40
CA ASP A 121 22.21 -7.00 -5.37
C ASP A 121 21.49 -6.59 -6.66
N GLN A 122 20.18 -6.50 -6.56
CA GLN A 122 19.33 -6.02 -7.62
C GLN A 122 18.82 -4.64 -7.22
N ASP A 123 18.75 -3.77 -8.20
CA ASP A 123 17.88 -2.61 -8.07
C ASP A 123 16.42 -3.12 -7.95
N TRP A 124 16.03 -3.42 -6.71
CA TRP A 124 14.72 -3.97 -6.36
C TRP A 124 13.59 -3.08 -6.89
N THR A 125 13.83 -1.79 -7.00
CA THR A 125 12.91 -0.85 -7.63
C THR A 125 12.68 -1.19 -9.10
N ARG A 126 13.70 -1.61 -9.83
CA ARG A 126 13.57 -2.02 -11.25
C ARG A 126 12.98 -3.40 -11.43
N ALA A 127 13.45 -4.39 -10.69
CA ALA A 127 12.94 -5.77 -10.79
C ALA A 127 11.44 -5.85 -10.49
N TRP A 128 10.97 -4.99 -9.59
CA TRP A 128 9.57 -4.91 -9.21
C TRP A 128 8.74 -4.10 -10.21
N MET A 129 9.29 -3.02 -10.77
CA MET A 129 8.65 -2.23 -11.82
C MET A 129 8.37 -3.03 -13.09
N ASP A 130 9.24 -3.99 -13.44
CA ASP A 130 9.07 -4.83 -14.62
C ASP A 130 7.90 -5.84 -14.48
N GLN A 131 7.46 -6.12 -13.27
CA GLN A 131 6.31 -6.99 -13.00
C GLN A 131 4.98 -6.21 -12.98
N PHE A 132 5.04 -4.88 -12.80
CA PHE A 132 3.85 -4.06 -12.72
C PHE A 132 3.32 -3.72 -14.11
N LYS A 133 2.14 -4.27 -14.43
CA LYS A 133 1.46 -4.08 -15.73
C LYS A 133 0.32 -3.09 -15.59
N PRO A 134 -0.08 -2.41 -16.66
CA PRO A 134 -1.30 -1.62 -16.68
C PRO A 134 -2.51 -2.40 -16.21
N MET A 135 -3.29 -1.83 -15.31
CA MET A 135 -4.48 -2.46 -14.73
C MET A 135 -5.71 -1.60 -14.97
N GLN A 136 -6.81 -2.24 -15.37
CA GLN A 136 -8.09 -1.57 -15.57
C GLN A 136 -9.01 -1.75 -14.37
N PHE A 137 -9.67 -0.66 -13.97
CA PHE A 137 -10.67 -0.62 -12.90
C PHE A 137 -11.97 0.00 -13.42
N GLY A 138 -13.03 -0.80 -13.43
CA GLY A 138 -14.30 -0.38 -14.00
C GLY A 138 -14.28 -0.31 -15.54
N ARG A 139 -14.82 0.77 -16.14
CA ARG A 139 -14.98 0.90 -17.58
C ARG A 139 -13.88 1.71 -18.27
N ARG A 140 -13.43 2.80 -17.64
CA ARG A 140 -12.54 3.79 -18.26
C ARG A 140 -11.30 4.11 -17.44
N LEU A 141 -11.25 3.71 -16.16
CA LEU A 141 -10.13 4.03 -15.27
C LEU A 141 -9.02 2.98 -15.39
N TRP A 142 -7.79 3.44 -15.55
CA TRP A 142 -6.60 2.61 -15.64
C TRP A 142 -5.50 3.13 -14.73
N VAL A 143 -4.71 2.22 -14.17
CA VAL A 143 -3.45 2.53 -13.46
C VAL A 143 -2.28 2.04 -14.29
N TYR A 144 -1.35 2.93 -14.59
CA TYR A 144 -0.16 2.69 -15.39
C TYR A 144 1.10 2.97 -14.57
N PRO A 145 2.12 2.08 -14.62
CA PRO A 145 3.45 2.41 -14.11
C PRO A 145 4.09 3.50 -14.95
N TRP A 146 5.03 4.26 -14.34
CA TRP A 146 5.67 5.40 -15.02
C TRP A 146 6.49 5.02 -16.24
N ASN A 147 7.04 3.81 -16.28
CA ASN A 147 7.85 3.28 -17.38
C ASN A 147 7.04 2.88 -18.62
N ILE A 148 5.70 2.88 -18.54
CA ILE A 148 4.82 2.52 -19.65
C ILE A 148 3.97 3.74 -20.03
N GLU A 149 4.05 4.19 -21.28
CA GLU A 149 3.20 5.27 -21.77
C GLU A 149 1.78 4.75 -22.05
N PRO A 150 0.73 5.41 -21.48
CA PRO A 150 -0.64 5.09 -21.83
C PRO A 150 -0.92 5.39 -23.30
N PRO A 151 -1.82 4.63 -23.96
CA PRO A 151 -2.26 4.96 -25.30
C PRO A 151 -3.09 6.24 -25.32
N ASP A 152 -3.09 6.95 -26.44
CA ASP A 152 -4.02 8.06 -26.65
C ASP A 152 -5.47 7.54 -26.62
N SER A 153 -6.28 8.08 -25.73
CA SER A 153 -7.70 7.71 -25.61
C SER A 153 -8.50 8.88 -25.06
N ALA A 154 -9.59 9.21 -25.73
CA ALA A 154 -10.54 10.22 -25.24
C ALA A 154 -11.51 9.67 -24.18
N ASP A 155 -11.70 8.35 -24.14
CA ASP A 155 -12.69 7.69 -23.30
C ASP A 155 -12.11 7.14 -22.00
N ASN A 156 -10.77 6.97 -21.93
CA ASN A 156 -10.10 6.39 -20.77
C ASN A 156 -9.43 7.45 -19.91
N VAL A 157 -9.35 7.16 -18.63
CA VAL A 157 -8.68 7.96 -17.60
C VAL A 157 -7.49 7.17 -17.08
N PHE A 158 -6.31 7.76 -17.16
CA PHE A 158 -5.06 7.10 -16.80
C PHE A 158 -4.46 7.73 -15.55
N ILE A 159 -4.26 6.92 -14.52
CA ILE A 159 -3.47 7.27 -13.34
C ILE A 159 -2.07 6.73 -13.58
N ARG A 160 -1.06 7.57 -13.45
CA ARG A 160 0.34 7.15 -13.48
C ARG A 160 0.86 7.05 -12.06
N LEU A 161 1.18 5.84 -11.63
CA LEU A 161 1.63 5.57 -10.28
C LEU A 161 2.67 4.46 -10.30
N ASP A 162 3.83 4.73 -9.72
CA ASP A 162 4.76 3.65 -9.42
C ASP A 162 4.30 2.93 -8.17
N PRO A 163 4.37 1.60 -8.17
CA PRO A 163 4.27 0.85 -6.96
C PRO A 163 5.46 1.28 -6.07
N GLY A 164 5.19 2.10 -5.08
CA GLY A 164 6.19 2.65 -4.16
C GLY A 164 6.05 2.11 -2.75
N LEU A 165 6.81 2.67 -1.83
CA LEU A 165 6.80 2.34 -0.41
C LEU A 165 5.48 2.71 0.30
N ALA A 166 4.64 3.56 -0.32
CA ALA A 166 3.34 3.93 0.23
C ALA A 166 2.27 2.88 -0.15
N PHE A 167 1.44 2.52 0.82
CA PHE A 167 0.29 1.64 0.63
C PHE A 167 -0.67 2.19 -0.45
N GLY A 168 -1.30 1.32 -1.25
CA GLY A 168 -2.30 1.74 -2.24
C GLY A 168 -1.77 1.80 -3.68
N THR A 169 -1.11 0.73 -4.15
CA THR A 169 -0.62 0.63 -5.55
C THR A 169 -1.70 0.24 -6.57
N GLY A 170 -2.93 0.01 -6.12
CA GLY A 170 -4.03 -0.48 -6.96
C GLY A 170 -4.11 -2.02 -7.06
N THR A 171 -3.06 -2.76 -6.72
CA THR A 171 -3.06 -4.24 -6.79
C THR A 171 -3.94 -4.88 -5.71
N HIS A 172 -4.09 -4.21 -4.56
CA HIS A 172 -4.87 -4.76 -3.45
C HIS A 172 -6.39 -4.75 -3.77
N PRO A 173 -7.14 -5.82 -3.44
CA PRO A 173 -8.58 -5.90 -3.71
C PRO A 173 -9.39 -4.72 -3.19
N THR A 174 -9.04 -4.17 -2.02
CA THR A 174 -9.72 -3.02 -1.42
C THR A 174 -9.59 -1.74 -2.25
N THR A 175 -8.40 -1.47 -2.77
CA THR A 175 -8.15 -0.33 -3.66
C THR A 175 -8.90 -0.50 -4.97
N ALA A 176 -8.90 -1.71 -5.54
CA ALA A 176 -9.64 -2.02 -6.76
C ALA A 176 -11.14 -1.79 -6.59
N LEU A 177 -11.73 -2.23 -5.46
CA LEU A 177 -13.14 -2.01 -5.14
C LEU A 177 -13.49 -0.51 -5.06
N CYS A 178 -12.62 0.32 -4.50
CA CYS A 178 -12.82 1.77 -4.41
C CYS A 178 -12.66 2.46 -5.77
N LEU A 179 -11.65 2.11 -6.56
CA LEU A 179 -11.44 2.65 -7.91
C LEU A 179 -12.62 2.34 -8.83
N GLU A 180 -13.13 1.11 -8.80
CA GLU A 180 -14.31 0.72 -9.57
C GLU A 180 -15.59 1.46 -9.14
N TRP A 181 -15.70 1.77 -7.84
CA TRP A 181 -16.80 2.59 -7.35
C TRP A 181 -16.68 4.03 -7.86
N LEU A 182 -15.50 4.65 -7.77
CA LEU A 182 -15.27 6.00 -8.30
C LEU A 182 -15.54 6.08 -9.81
N ASP A 183 -15.14 5.07 -10.60
CA ASP A 183 -15.38 5.03 -12.05
C ASP A 183 -16.87 5.01 -12.41
N ARG A 184 -17.73 4.46 -11.53
CA ARG A 184 -19.20 4.41 -11.73
C ARG A 184 -19.90 5.71 -11.33
N MET A 185 -19.25 6.56 -10.52
CA MET A 185 -19.86 7.79 -10.03
C MET A 185 -19.78 8.91 -11.06
N ASP A 186 -20.76 9.79 -11.05
CA ASP A 186 -20.65 11.10 -11.70
C ASP A 186 -19.96 12.06 -10.73
N LEU A 187 -18.69 12.31 -10.99
CA LEU A 187 -17.82 13.15 -10.16
C LEU A 187 -17.67 14.58 -10.70
N ALA A 188 -18.28 14.89 -11.85
CA ALA A 188 -18.13 16.20 -12.47
C ALA A 188 -18.59 17.32 -11.52
N GLY A 189 -17.64 18.21 -11.17
CA GLY A 189 -17.89 19.36 -10.29
C GLY A 189 -18.15 19.01 -8.81
N LYS A 190 -17.90 17.77 -8.39
CA LYS A 190 -18.12 17.31 -7.01
C LYS A 190 -16.95 17.65 -6.10
N PHE A 191 -17.28 17.80 -4.81
CA PHE A 191 -16.32 17.92 -3.70
C PHE A 191 -16.22 16.57 -3.01
N ILE A 192 -14.99 16.07 -2.82
CA ILE A 192 -14.74 14.70 -2.37
C ILE A 192 -13.73 14.71 -1.21
N ILE A 193 -13.87 13.77 -0.28
CA ILE A 193 -12.85 13.42 0.71
C ILE A 193 -12.33 12.01 0.42
N ASP A 194 -11.01 11.84 0.39
CA ASP A 194 -10.28 10.58 0.46
C ASP A 194 -9.62 10.49 1.85
N TYR A 195 -10.22 9.70 2.75
CA TYR A 195 -9.78 9.60 4.14
C TYR A 195 -8.90 8.38 4.35
N GLY A 196 -7.66 8.59 4.78
CA GLY A 196 -6.58 7.59 4.70
C GLY A 196 -6.03 7.52 3.29
N CYS A 197 -5.58 8.67 2.75
CA CYS A 197 -5.28 8.78 1.31
C CYS A 197 -4.01 8.01 0.88
N GLY A 198 -3.08 7.72 1.79
CA GLY A 198 -1.87 6.94 1.51
C GLY A 198 -1.06 7.48 0.33
N SER A 199 -1.00 6.73 -0.77
CA SER A 199 -0.35 7.15 -2.02
C SER A 199 -1.09 8.24 -2.78
N GLY A 200 -2.33 8.57 -2.39
CA GLY A 200 -3.23 9.50 -3.08
C GLY A 200 -3.96 8.90 -4.28
N ILE A 201 -3.89 7.59 -4.50
CA ILE A 201 -4.45 6.97 -5.70
C ILE A 201 -5.95 7.25 -5.88
N LEU A 202 -6.75 7.19 -4.80
CA LEU A 202 -8.20 7.43 -4.85
C LEU A 202 -8.50 8.92 -5.05
N ALA A 203 -7.77 9.81 -4.39
CA ALA A 203 -7.87 11.26 -4.59
C ALA A 203 -7.52 11.65 -6.04
N ILE A 204 -6.44 11.10 -6.59
CA ILE A 204 -6.01 11.33 -7.97
C ILE A 204 -7.05 10.78 -8.94
N ALA A 205 -7.57 9.57 -8.71
CA ALA A 205 -8.66 8.99 -9.50
C ALA A 205 -9.86 9.92 -9.54
N ALA A 206 -10.32 10.38 -8.39
CA ALA A 206 -11.45 11.28 -8.28
C ALA A 206 -11.24 12.59 -9.02
N ALA A 207 -10.05 13.20 -8.89
CA ALA A 207 -9.70 14.43 -9.59
C ALA A 207 -9.67 14.23 -11.12
N LEU A 208 -9.07 13.15 -11.60
CA LEU A 208 -9.01 12.85 -13.04
C LEU A 208 -10.39 12.50 -13.62
N LEU A 209 -11.28 11.90 -12.82
CA LEU A 209 -12.67 11.61 -13.20
C LEU A 209 -13.58 12.85 -13.17
N GLY A 210 -13.06 14.03 -12.84
CA GLY A 210 -13.75 15.31 -12.99
C GLY A 210 -14.19 15.99 -11.69
N ALA A 211 -13.75 15.50 -10.53
CA ALA A 211 -14.01 16.19 -9.25
C ALA A 211 -13.48 17.64 -9.30
N ALA A 212 -14.26 18.58 -8.76
CA ALA A 212 -13.85 19.97 -8.66
C ALA A 212 -12.71 20.15 -7.64
N GLN A 213 -12.84 19.51 -6.50
CA GLN A 213 -11.87 19.53 -5.41
C GLN A 213 -11.90 18.22 -4.65
N VAL A 214 -10.73 17.74 -4.26
CA VAL A 214 -10.57 16.54 -3.42
C VAL A 214 -9.74 16.92 -2.20
N GLN A 215 -10.19 16.54 -1.02
CA GLN A 215 -9.42 16.63 0.21
C GLN A 215 -8.86 15.24 0.53
N GLY A 216 -7.54 15.08 0.52
CA GLY A 216 -6.88 13.88 1.03
C GLY A 216 -6.51 14.10 2.49
N VAL A 217 -6.87 13.16 3.34
CA VAL A 217 -6.57 13.19 4.77
C VAL A 217 -5.80 11.93 5.13
N ASP A 218 -4.65 12.08 5.79
CA ASP A 218 -3.88 10.96 6.32
C ASP A 218 -3.18 11.34 7.62
N ASN A 219 -3.01 10.37 8.51
CA ASN A 219 -2.30 10.58 9.78
C ASN A 219 -0.78 10.48 9.65
N ASP A 220 -0.28 9.93 8.54
CA ASP A 220 1.14 9.81 8.24
C ASP A 220 1.61 10.99 7.37
N PRO A 221 2.54 11.84 7.87
CA PRO A 221 3.13 12.90 7.07
C PRO A 221 3.82 12.40 5.78
N GLN A 222 4.37 11.18 5.76
CA GLN A 222 4.99 10.60 4.57
C GLN A 222 3.94 10.28 3.50
N ALA A 223 2.75 9.84 3.90
CA ALA A 223 1.62 9.65 3.00
C ALA A 223 1.19 10.97 2.35
N ILE A 224 1.17 12.06 3.12
CA ILE A 224 0.86 13.41 2.59
C ILE A 224 1.89 13.83 1.53
N GLU A 225 3.19 13.66 1.78
CA GLU A 225 4.25 13.99 0.82
C GLU A 225 4.18 13.11 -0.44
N SER A 226 3.94 11.82 -0.26
CA SER A 226 3.78 10.85 -1.35
C SER A 226 2.56 11.20 -2.22
N SER A 227 1.41 11.46 -1.60
CA SER A 227 0.18 11.89 -2.28
C SER A 227 0.40 13.16 -3.08
N LEU A 228 1.08 14.17 -2.52
CA LEU A 228 1.37 15.42 -3.22
C LEU A 228 2.25 15.17 -4.45
N SER A 229 3.33 14.41 -4.28
CA SER A 229 4.23 14.06 -5.37
C SER A 229 3.50 13.34 -6.51
N ASN A 230 2.64 12.36 -6.18
CA ASN A 230 1.85 11.63 -7.15
C ASN A 230 0.79 12.51 -7.83
N ALA A 231 0.14 13.42 -7.09
CA ALA A 231 -0.83 14.37 -7.63
C ALA A 231 -0.17 15.35 -8.62
N MET A 232 1.03 15.85 -8.30
CA MET A 232 1.82 16.69 -9.19
C MET A 232 2.18 15.96 -10.49
N ARG A 233 2.64 14.73 -10.39
CA ARG A 233 3.01 13.91 -11.56
C ARG A 233 1.80 13.62 -12.46
N ASN A 234 0.61 13.51 -11.89
CA ASN A 234 -0.64 13.30 -12.64
C ASN A 234 -1.29 14.60 -13.09
N GLY A 235 -0.70 15.78 -12.83
CA GLY A 235 -1.21 17.07 -13.25
C GLY A 235 -2.52 17.49 -12.56
N VAL A 236 -2.80 16.99 -11.36
CA VAL A 236 -4.03 17.25 -10.61
C VAL A 236 -3.81 17.92 -9.25
N ALA A 237 -2.59 18.26 -8.90
CA ALA A 237 -2.24 18.82 -7.59
C ALA A 237 -3.07 20.06 -7.21
N GLU A 238 -3.42 20.92 -8.17
CA GLU A 238 -4.24 22.12 -7.91
C GLU A 238 -5.69 21.81 -7.47
N ARG A 239 -6.15 20.57 -7.72
CA ARG A 239 -7.48 20.09 -7.34
C ARG A 239 -7.48 19.24 -6.10
N ILE A 240 -6.29 18.95 -5.52
CA ILE A 240 -6.14 18.10 -4.34
C ILE A 240 -5.50 18.93 -3.24
N SER A 241 -6.17 19.00 -2.09
CA SER A 241 -5.63 19.56 -0.85
C SER A 241 -5.37 18.41 0.13
N LEU A 242 -4.21 18.42 0.77
CA LEU A 242 -3.75 17.32 1.64
C LEU A 242 -3.60 17.81 3.08
N HIS A 243 -4.10 17.04 4.03
CA HIS A 243 -4.23 17.47 5.42
C HIS A 243 -3.95 16.32 6.39
N LEU A 244 -3.40 16.67 7.55
CA LEU A 244 -3.49 15.80 8.72
C LEU A 244 -4.93 15.85 9.30
N PRO A 245 -5.39 14.81 10.02
CA PRO A 245 -6.73 14.78 10.60
C PRO A 245 -7.03 16.02 11.45
N GLY A 246 -8.17 16.65 11.20
CA GLY A 246 -8.64 17.86 11.87
C GLY A 246 -8.12 19.18 11.30
N ALA A 247 -7.26 19.16 10.30
CA ALA A 247 -6.77 20.33 9.58
C ALA A 247 -7.47 20.55 8.24
N GLU A 248 -8.29 19.61 7.79
CA GLU A 248 -9.06 19.69 6.55
C GLU A 248 -10.24 20.70 6.66
N ASP A 249 -10.68 21.22 5.49
CA ASP A 249 -11.85 22.09 5.43
C ASP A 249 -13.09 21.36 5.99
N PRO A 250 -13.75 21.88 7.04
CA PRO A 250 -14.88 21.23 7.68
C PRO A 250 -16.17 21.23 6.83
N ALA A 251 -16.21 21.92 5.69
CA ALA A 251 -17.39 21.98 4.86
C ALA A 251 -17.85 20.59 4.38
N PRO A 252 -19.15 20.28 4.41
CA PRO A 252 -19.66 19.01 3.94
C PRO A 252 -19.43 18.82 2.43
N VAL A 253 -19.03 17.60 2.05
CA VAL A 253 -18.73 17.21 0.68
C VAL A 253 -19.83 16.35 0.04
N ASP A 254 -19.70 16.11 -1.26
CA ASP A 254 -20.68 15.31 -2.02
C ASP A 254 -20.39 13.80 -1.89
N LEU A 255 -19.09 13.42 -1.84
CA LEU A 255 -18.66 12.03 -1.71
C LEU A 255 -17.53 11.89 -0.69
N LEU A 256 -17.49 10.73 -0.05
CA LEU A 256 -16.42 10.32 0.83
C LEU A 256 -15.98 8.91 0.46
N VAL A 257 -14.69 8.70 0.28
CA VAL A 257 -14.08 7.39 0.15
C VAL A 257 -13.06 7.21 1.26
N ALA A 258 -13.02 6.02 1.86
CA ALA A 258 -12.00 5.64 2.84
C ALA A 258 -11.61 4.18 2.65
N ASN A 259 -10.32 3.94 2.48
CA ASN A 259 -9.76 2.59 2.37
C ASN A 259 -8.77 2.38 3.53
N ILE A 260 -9.33 2.22 4.72
CA ILE A 260 -8.61 2.06 5.99
C ILE A 260 -9.21 0.89 6.77
N LEU A 261 -8.57 0.51 7.84
CA LEU A 261 -8.94 -0.64 8.66
C LEU A 261 -10.32 -0.48 9.33
N ALA A 262 -10.95 -1.62 9.67
CA ALA A 262 -12.33 -1.66 10.19
C ALA A 262 -12.50 -0.93 11.53
N GLY A 263 -11.52 -1.04 12.45
CA GLY A 263 -11.58 -0.39 13.76
C GLY A 263 -11.67 1.14 13.67
N PRO A 264 -10.75 1.82 12.98
CA PRO A 264 -10.87 3.24 12.66
C PRO A 264 -12.18 3.61 11.96
N LEU A 265 -12.64 2.80 10.98
CA LEU A 265 -13.93 3.05 10.30
C LEU A 265 -15.09 3.08 11.29
N HIS A 266 -15.14 2.15 12.24
CA HIS A 266 -16.18 2.12 13.28
C HIS A 266 -16.18 3.41 14.12
N THR A 267 -15.00 3.86 14.53
CA THR A 267 -14.83 5.07 15.35
C THR A 267 -15.20 6.35 14.59
N LEU A 268 -14.84 6.42 13.30
CA LEU A 268 -15.01 7.61 12.46
C LEU A 268 -16.43 7.74 11.88
N ALA A 269 -17.35 6.78 12.07
CA ALA A 269 -18.71 6.82 11.52
C ALA A 269 -19.45 8.14 11.76
N PRO A 270 -19.51 8.73 13.00
CA PRO A 270 -20.14 10.02 13.22
C PRO A 270 -19.43 11.18 12.51
N VAL A 271 -18.11 11.12 12.39
CA VAL A 271 -17.31 12.13 11.67
C VAL A 271 -17.66 12.08 10.18
N PHE A 272 -17.66 10.92 9.57
CA PHE A 272 -18.00 10.74 8.16
C PHE A 272 -19.44 11.18 7.86
N ALA A 273 -20.38 10.86 8.78
CA ALA A 273 -21.74 11.33 8.67
C ALA A 273 -21.87 12.87 8.70
N ALA A 274 -21.06 13.54 9.53
CA ALA A 274 -21.03 15.00 9.61
C ALA A 274 -20.34 15.66 8.39
N ARG A 275 -19.40 14.96 7.77
CA ARG A 275 -18.64 15.43 6.61
C ARG A 275 -19.37 15.30 5.27
N LEU A 276 -20.44 14.53 5.21
CA LEU A 276 -21.23 14.35 4.01
C LEU A 276 -22.50 15.21 4.01
N LYS A 277 -22.76 15.83 2.86
CA LYS A 277 -24.06 16.46 2.61
C LYS A 277 -25.20 15.44 2.71
N PRO A 278 -26.43 15.84 3.11
CA PRO A 278 -27.59 14.98 2.94
C PRO A 278 -27.73 14.50 1.48
N GLY A 279 -27.89 13.19 1.28
CA GLY A 279 -27.84 12.56 -0.04
C GLY A 279 -26.43 12.35 -0.62
N GLY A 280 -25.39 12.78 0.07
CA GLY A 280 -24.01 12.48 -0.28
C GLY A 280 -23.71 10.98 -0.16
N ARG A 281 -22.73 10.51 -0.92
CA ARG A 281 -22.42 9.07 -1.01
C ARG A 281 -21.10 8.74 -0.34
N MET A 282 -21.02 7.56 0.26
CA MET A 282 -19.76 7.03 0.80
C MET A 282 -19.39 5.69 0.18
N ALA A 283 -18.09 5.39 0.20
CA ALA A 283 -17.54 4.04 0.01
C ALA A 283 -16.43 3.81 1.03
N LEU A 284 -16.53 2.70 1.75
CA LEU A 284 -15.61 2.29 2.80
C LEU A 284 -15.03 0.93 2.42
N SER A 285 -13.73 0.76 2.46
CA SER A 285 -13.02 -0.49 2.21
C SER A 285 -11.81 -0.62 3.14
N GLY A 286 -11.00 -1.67 2.98
CA GLY A 286 -10.02 -2.07 3.99
C GLY A 286 -10.64 -2.97 5.06
N ILE A 287 -11.75 -3.61 4.72
CA ILE A 287 -12.61 -4.38 5.62
C ILE A 287 -12.56 -5.84 5.20
N LEU A 288 -12.22 -6.74 6.10
CA LEU A 288 -12.30 -8.17 5.86
C LEU A 288 -13.75 -8.67 5.93
N HIS A 289 -14.01 -9.73 5.17
CA HIS A 289 -15.31 -10.43 5.25
C HIS A 289 -15.56 -10.87 6.69
N GLY A 290 -16.74 -10.53 7.22
CA GLY A 290 -17.09 -10.73 8.63
C GLY A 290 -17.07 -9.44 9.45
N GLN A 291 -16.03 -8.61 9.34
CA GLN A 291 -15.97 -7.31 10.02
C GLN A 291 -17.05 -6.33 9.53
N HIS A 292 -17.52 -6.48 8.30
CA HIS A 292 -18.53 -5.61 7.70
C HIS A 292 -19.88 -5.63 8.41
N VAL A 293 -20.21 -6.70 9.14
CA VAL A 293 -21.53 -6.84 9.81
C VAL A 293 -21.69 -5.76 10.88
N GLU A 294 -20.70 -5.61 11.75
CA GLU A 294 -20.71 -4.59 12.79
C GLU A 294 -20.69 -3.16 12.21
N LEU A 295 -19.90 -2.97 11.14
CA LEU A 295 -19.87 -1.68 10.45
C LEU A 295 -21.20 -1.32 9.80
N LEU A 296 -21.92 -2.28 9.20
CA LEU A 296 -23.28 -2.03 8.66
C LEU A 296 -24.23 -1.56 9.75
N GLU A 297 -24.24 -2.22 10.92
CA GLU A 297 -25.06 -1.81 12.06
C GLU A 297 -24.70 -0.40 12.51
N ARG A 298 -23.40 -0.10 12.63
CA ARG A 298 -22.88 1.19 13.06
C ARG A 298 -23.26 2.31 12.09
N TYR A 299 -23.08 2.10 10.79
CA TYR A 299 -23.35 3.11 9.76
C TYR A 299 -24.86 3.30 9.46
N ALA A 300 -25.70 2.31 9.74
CA ALA A 300 -27.15 2.42 9.59
C ALA A 300 -27.79 3.54 10.43
N GLU A 301 -27.09 4.06 11.44
CA GLU A 301 -27.53 5.22 12.20
C GLU A 301 -27.64 6.49 11.35
N TRP A 302 -26.80 6.63 10.34
CA TRP A 302 -26.69 7.84 9.51
C TRP A 302 -26.86 7.65 8.02
N PHE A 303 -26.80 6.41 7.54
CA PHE A 303 -26.79 6.10 6.11
C PHE A 303 -27.92 5.17 5.74
N ASP A 304 -28.52 5.45 4.58
CA ASP A 304 -29.51 4.61 3.91
C ASP A 304 -28.83 3.85 2.75
N ASP A 305 -29.52 2.85 2.20
CA ASP A 305 -29.09 2.08 1.02
C ASP A 305 -27.69 1.48 1.17
N LEU A 306 -27.38 0.92 2.34
CA LEU A 306 -26.12 0.25 2.58
C LEU A 306 -26.00 -1.01 1.73
N VAL A 307 -24.99 -1.06 0.86
CA VAL A 307 -24.70 -2.18 -0.05
C VAL A 307 -23.27 -2.66 0.14
N VAL A 308 -23.10 -3.97 0.17
CA VAL A 308 -21.80 -4.64 0.30
C VAL A 308 -21.37 -5.22 -1.05
N SER A 309 -20.16 -4.94 -1.46
CA SER A 309 -19.46 -5.60 -2.58
C SER A 309 -18.25 -6.32 -2.06
N GLN A 310 -18.01 -7.53 -2.54
CA GLN A 310 -16.89 -8.37 -2.10
C GLN A 310 -15.97 -8.72 -3.27
N ARG A 311 -14.66 -8.77 -2.97
CA ARG A 311 -13.63 -9.33 -3.84
C ARG A 311 -12.64 -10.09 -2.96
N ASP A 312 -12.48 -11.38 -3.21
CA ASP A 312 -11.75 -12.30 -2.35
C ASP A 312 -12.25 -12.20 -0.89
N ASP A 313 -11.40 -12.03 0.08
CA ASP A 313 -11.76 -11.86 1.50
C ASP A 313 -12.05 -10.41 1.89
N TRP A 314 -12.04 -9.47 0.94
CA TRP A 314 -12.20 -8.06 1.21
C TRP A 314 -13.54 -7.53 0.72
N VAL A 315 -14.06 -6.57 1.48
CA VAL A 315 -15.35 -5.95 1.17
C VAL A 315 -15.26 -4.43 1.05
N ARG A 316 -16.21 -3.88 0.30
CA ARG A 316 -16.53 -2.46 0.29
C ARG A 316 -17.98 -2.28 0.70
N ILE A 317 -18.23 -1.36 1.63
CA ILE A 317 -19.57 -0.87 2.01
C ILE A 317 -19.78 0.45 1.30
N GLU A 318 -20.89 0.61 0.59
CA GLU A 318 -21.34 1.90 0.05
C GLU A 318 -22.69 2.27 0.66
N GLY A 319 -22.97 3.58 0.77
CA GLY A 319 -24.22 4.08 1.34
C GLY A 319 -24.49 5.54 0.98
N ILE A 320 -25.70 5.99 1.28
CA ILE A 320 -26.16 7.35 1.04
C ILE A 320 -26.45 8.01 2.39
N ARG A 321 -25.88 9.19 2.61
CA ARG A 321 -26.14 9.97 3.82
C ARG A 321 -27.62 10.29 3.92
N ALA A 322 -28.29 9.78 4.96
CA ALA A 322 -29.70 10.06 5.23
C ALA A 322 -29.93 11.58 5.35
N GLY A 323 -31.04 12.06 4.86
CA GLY A 323 -31.53 13.41 5.15
C GLY A 323 -31.73 13.61 6.65
N ASN A 324 -31.96 14.84 7.10
CA ASN A 324 -32.26 15.12 8.51
C ASN A 324 -33.43 14.25 8.98
N ARG A 325 -33.11 13.10 9.57
CA ARG A 325 -34.04 12.40 10.42
C ARG A 325 -34.21 13.27 11.65
N GLU A 326 -35.34 13.98 11.78
CA GLU A 326 -35.72 14.54 13.06
C GLU A 326 -35.70 13.38 14.07
N TRP A 327 -34.77 13.45 15.03
CA TRP A 327 -34.74 12.50 16.14
C TRP A 327 -36.12 12.57 16.84
N ARG A 328 -36.99 11.61 16.54
CA ARG A 328 -38.12 11.34 17.42
C ARG A 328 -37.55 10.75 18.68
N VAL A 329 -37.23 11.63 19.64
CA VAL A 329 -37.05 11.23 21.04
C VAL A 329 -38.36 10.58 21.43
N GLY A 330 -38.36 9.25 21.46
CA GLY A 330 -39.50 8.50 21.99
C GLY A 330 -39.66 8.86 23.45
N ASN A 331 -40.72 9.64 23.75
CA ASN A 331 -41.29 9.73 25.07
C ASN A 331 -41.88 8.36 25.42
N SER A 332 -41.28 7.68 26.35
CA SER A 332 -41.95 6.72 27.23
C SER A 332 -41.15 6.61 28.53
#